data_58551569b80aee626d73927fe7f79730
#
_entry.id   58551569b80aee626d73927fe7f79730
#
_cell.length_a   1.000
_cell.length_b   1.000
_cell.length_c   1.000
_cell.angle_alpha   90.00
_cell.angle_beta   90.00
_cell.angle_gamma   90.00
#
_symmetry.space_group_name_H-M   'P 1'
#
loop_
_entity.id
_entity.type
_entity.pdbx_description
1 polymer ?
#
loop_
_entity_poly.entity_id
_entity_poly.type
_entity_poly.pdbx_seq_one_letter_code
_entity_poly.pdbx_strand_id
1 'polypeptide(L)'
;MNTAITTDLIAASAYPISSTGKFDSTKPADAHPPLLQVTQLARHYPLPRTHLFQPPQQVQALQGVDLTVAAGQSLGIVGESGSGKSTLARLVMALDTPTSGTVHLLGRNLHQLRPTELRHARRDFQMVFQDPYGSLDPHHPVQRIVTEPLQAQGATSRAEQREQAAQVLAQVGLRSTDLDKYPHEFSGGQRQRIAIARALITRPRLIVADEPVSALDVSVQAQVLNLMQDLQQQFGITYLLISHDLAVVNHLCDEVVVLYQGRIVERGTPQELFHHAQHPYTRALLNAVPRICRPAPLPQVSVWRTQTC
;
A
#
# COMPACT_ATOMS: atom_id res chain seq x y z
N MET A 1 3.52 -38.38 45.00
CA MET A 1 3.18 -36.98 45.33
C MET A 1 3.23 -36.17 44.01
N ASN A 2 2.05 -35.92 43.49
CA ASN A 2 1.85 -35.17 42.24
C ASN A 2 2.05 -33.69 42.50
N THR A 3 2.81 -33.05 41.65
CA THR A 3 2.79 -31.56 41.54
C THR A 3 2.49 -31.24 40.07
N ALA A 4 1.25 -30.80 39.85
CA ALA A 4 0.75 -30.33 38.57
C ALA A 4 1.40 -28.97 38.23
N ILE A 5 1.96 -28.90 37.02
CA ILE A 5 2.42 -27.62 36.42
C ILE A 5 1.20 -27.05 35.68
N THR A 6 0.69 -25.97 36.21
CA THR A 6 -0.41 -25.17 35.64
C THR A 6 0.11 -24.40 34.43
N THR A 7 -0.39 -24.75 33.25
CA THR A 7 -0.13 -24.04 32.01
C THR A 7 -1.13 -22.89 31.92
N ASP A 8 -0.72 -21.67 32.25
CA ASP A 8 -1.51 -20.47 31.99
C ASP A 8 -1.42 -20.14 30.50
N LEU A 9 -2.54 -20.40 29.80
CA LEU A 9 -2.78 -19.94 28.44
C LEU A 9 -2.95 -18.42 28.43
N ILE A 10 -2.02 -17.75 27.79
CA ILE A 10 -2.18 -16.34 27.42
C ILE A 10 -3.31 -16.28 26.37
N ALA A 11 -4.48 -15.82 26.79
CA ALA A 11 -5.63 -15.57 25.95
C ALA A 11 -5.29 -14.48 24.92
N ALA A 12 -5.09 -14.90 23.67
CA ALA A 12 -5.09 -13.98 22.54
C ALA A 12 -6.50 -13.37 22.45
N SER A 13 -6.59 -12.05 22.62
CA SER A 13 -7.80 -11.26 22.37
C SER A 13 -8.13 -11.36 20.87
N ALA A 14 -8.89 -12.38 20.50
CA ALA A 14 -9.49 -12.51 19.19
C ALA A 14 -10.71 -11.59 19.13
N TYR A 15 -10.65 -10.57 18.25
CA TYR A 15 -11.84 -9.80 17.88
C TYR A 15 -12.79 -10.75 17.11
N PRO A 16 -14.12 -10.70 17.37
CA PRO A 16 -15.08 -11.60 16.74
C PRO A 16 -15.15 -11.34 15.23
N ILE A 17 -14.87 -12.40 14.46
CA ILE A 17 -15.12 -12.43 13.02
C ILE A 17 -16.63 -12.62 12.85
N SER A 18 -17.33 -11.53 12.50
CA SER A 18 -18.73 -11.60 12.06
C SER A 18 -18.77 -12.05 10.61
N SER A 19 -19.46 -13.16 10.38
CA SER A 19 -19.70 -13.83 9.10
C SER A 19 -20.29 -12.92 8.03
N THR A 20 -19.78 -13.08 6.81
CA THR A 20 -20.41 -12.83 5.49
C THR A 20 -21.72 -12.03 5.48
N GLY A 21 -21.63 -10.71 5.49
CA GLY A 21 -22.71 -9.80 5.18
C GLY A 21 -22.40 -9.08 3.86
N LYS A 22 -23.25 -9.26 2.85
CA LYS A 22 -23.27 -8.40 1.66
C LYS A 22 -23.43 -6.96 2.11
N PHE A 23 -22.46 -6.11 1.77
CA PHE A 23 -22.56 -4.67 2.02
C PHE A 23 -23.67 -4.08 1.13
N ASP A 24 -24.76 -3.67 1.78
CA ASP A 24 -25.85 -2.91 1.16
C ASP A 24 -25.44 -1.42 1.18
N SER A 25 -25.26 -0.84 -0.01
CA SER A 25 -24.73 0.51 -0.23
C SER A 25 -25.67 1.65 0.14
N THR A 26 -26.77 1.40 0.86
CA THR A 26 -27.81 2.39 1.16
C THR A 26 -28.01 2.70 2.64
N LYS A 27 -27.17 2.20 3.56
CA LYS A 27 -27.20 2.61 4.96
C LYS A 27 -26.21 3.73 5.24
N PRO A 28 -26.62 4.84 5.92
CA PRO A 28 -25.65 5.78 6.49
C PRO A 28 -24.81 4.99 7.50
N ALA A 29 -23.50 4.94 7.26
CA ALA A 29 -22.53 4.23 8.05
C ALA A 29 -22.67 4.66 9.52
N ASP A 30 -22.88 3.71 10.40
CA ASP A 30 -22.64 3.87 11.84
C ASP A 30 -21.19 4.36 11.96
N ALA A 31 -21.05 5.62 12.44
CA ALA A 31 -19.86 6.42 12.24
C ALA A 31 -18.71 5.97 13.14
N HIS A 32 -18.05 4.87 12.79
CA HIS A 32 -16.68 4.70 13.25
C HIS A 32 -15.81 5.76 12.56
N PRO A 33 -15.01 6.51 13.33
CA PRO A 33 -14.14 7.53 12.73
C PRO A 33 -13.23 6.86 11.69
N PRO A 34 -12.99 7.50 10.52
CA PRO A 34 -12.15 6.95 9.49
C PRO A 34 -10.74 6.68 10.05
N LEU A 35 -10.07 5.62 9.58
CA LEU A 35 -8.69 5.32 9.96
C LEU A 35 -7.75 6.44 9.52
N LEU A 36 -7.88 6.85 8.24
CA LEU A 36 -7.14 7.95 7.63
C LEU A 36 -8.12 8.99 7.12
N GLN A 37 -7.89 10.26 7.47
CA GLN A 37 -8.63 11.41 6.97
C GLN A 37 -7.66 12.48 6.53
N VAL A 38 -7.76 12.89 5.27
CA VAL A 38 -7.01 13.99 4.67
C VAL A 38 -8.00 15.08 4.33
N THR A 39 -7.72 16.32 4.76
CA THR A 39 -8.64 17.45 4.57
C THR A 39 -7.90 18.63 3.97
N GLN A 40 -8.38 19.09 2.80
CA GLN A 40 -7.88 20.25 2.06
C GLN A 40 -6.35 20.28 1.93
N LEU A 41 -5.74 19.11 1.69
CA LEU A 41 -4.31 18.93 1.69
C LEU A 41 -3.69 19.58 0.45
N ALA A 42 -2.81 20.54 0.66
CA ALA A 42 -2.08 21.20 -0.41
C ALA A 42 -0.56 21.16 -0.18
N ARG A 43 0.20 21.05 -1.25
CA ARG A 43 1.66 21.11 -1.22
C ARG A 43 2.19 21.90 -2.41
N HIS A 44 2.91 22.95 -2.12
CA HIS A 44 3.57 23.81 -3.11
C HIS A 44 5.08 23.77 -2.89
N TYR A 45 5.83 23.56 -3.96
CA TYR A 45 7.28 23.58 -3.94
C TYR A 45 7.79 24.86 -4.62
N PRO A 46 8.59 25.70 -3.96
CA PRO A 46 9.19 26.85 -4.59
C PRO A 46 10.23 26.40 -5.62
N LEU A 47 10.18 26.95 -6.81
CA LEU A 47 11.22 26.79 -7.81
C LEU A 47 12.40 27.76 -7.55
N PRO A 48 13.62 27.45 -8.01
CA PRO A 48 14.73 28.36 -7.95
C PRO A 48 14.36 29.71 -8.58
N ARG A 49 14.77 30.81 -7.94
CA ARG A 49 14.54 32.16 -8.48
C ARG A 49 15.32 32.35 -9.77
N THR A 50 14.64 32.67 -10.84
CA THR A 50 15.26 33.05 -12.13
C THR A 50 15.59 34.54 -12.22
N HIS A 51 14.88 35.40 -11.44
CA HIS A 51 15.08 36.84 -11.40
C HIS A 51 15.01 37.35 -9.96
N LEU A 52 15.88 38.33 -9.62
CA LEU A 52 16.00 38.87 -8.26
C LEU A 52 14.73 39.60 -7.77
N PHE A 53 13.97 40.21 -8.69
CA PHE A 53 12.81 41.06 -8.37
C PHE A 53 11.44 40.35 -8.60
N GLN A 54 11.43 39.12 -9.06
CA GLN A 54 10.18 38.35 -9.22
C GLN A 54 10.00 37.36 -8.09
N PRO A 55 8.76 37.16 -7.60
CA PRO A 55 8.49 36.08 -6.65
C PRO A 55 8.84 34.74 -7.29
N PRO A 56 9.37 33.78 -6.53
CA PRO A 56 9.69 32.46 -7.05
C PRO A 56 8.42 31.79 -7.58
N GLN A 57 8.52 31.21 -8.76
CA GLN A 57 7.45 30.33 -9.27
C GLN A 57 7.31 29.14 -8.34
N GLN A 58 6.09 28.61 -8.24
CA GLN A 58 5.78 27.47 -7.39
C GLN A 58 5.15 26.34 -8.22
N VAL A 59 5.59 25.12 -7.97
CA VAL A 59 4.89 23.94 -8.48
C VAL A 59 3.86 23.53 -7.44
N GLN A 60 2.59 23.53 -7.83
CA GLN A 60 1.48 23.08 -7.00
C GLN A 60 1.31 21.57 -7.16
N ALA A 61 2.02 20.80 -6.34
CA ALA A 61 1.99 19.34 -6.41
C ALA A 61 0.66 18.76 -5.92
N LEU A 62 0.03 19.40 -4.91
CA LEU A 62 -1.33 19.09 -4.44
C LEU A 62 -2.12 20.38 -4.23
N GLN A 63 -3.41 20.33 -4.55
CA GLN A 63 -4.28 21.51 -4.60
C GLN A 63 -5.62 21.28 -3.85
N GLY A 64 -5.56 21.07 -2.53
CA GLY A 64 -6.76 20.88 -1.71
C GLY A 64 -7.37 19.48 -1.89
N VAL A 65 -6.58 18.44 -1.62
CA VAL A 65 -7.03 17.05 -1.70
C VAL A 65 -7.78 16.67 -0.44
N ASP A 66 -8.98 16.09 -0.63
CA ASP A 66 -9.80 15.49 0.41
C ASP A 66 -9.93 13.98 0.16
N LEU A 67 -9.61 13.16 1.16
CA LEU A 67 -9.85 11.72 1.10
C LEU A 67 -10.05 11.13 2.50
N THR A 68 -10.80 10.04 2.56
CA THR A 68 -11.03 9.25 3.76
C THR A 68 -10.87 7.78 3.45
N VAL A 69 -10.27 7.03 4.38
CA VAL A 69 -10.13 5.57 4.27
C VAL A 69 -10.61 4.95 5.58
N ALA A 70 -11.54 4.02 5.50
CA ALA A 70 -12.00 3.27 6.65
C ALA A 70 -11.01 2.16 7.03
N ALA A 71 -11.08 1.68 8.28
CA ALA A 71 -10.23 0.59 8.73
C ALA A 71 -10.53 -0.70 7.94
N GLY A 72 -9.48 -1.39 7.49
CA GLY A 72 -9.56 -2.63 6.73
C GLY A 72 -9.87 -2.45 5.23
N GLN A 73 -10.13 -1.21 4.77
CA GLN A 73 -10.32 -0.91 3.34
C GLN A 73 -8.99 -0.67 2.61
N SER A 74 -9.01 -0.94 1.31
CA SER A 74 -7.91 -0.60 0.40
C SER A 74 -8.34 0.53 -0.54
N LEU A 75 -7.64 1.67 -0.47
CA LEU A 75 -7.85 2.80 -1.38
C LEU A 75 -6.71 2.87 -2.41
N GLY A 76 -7.06 2.80 -3.70
CA GLY A 76 -6.14 3.01 -4.80
C GLY A 76 -6.03 4.47 -5.20
N ILE A 77 -4.82 4.96 -5.45
CA ILE A 77 -4.55 6.29 -6.03
C ILE A 77 -3.91 6.08 -7.38
N VAL A 78 -4.60 6.48 -8.44
CA VAL A 78 -4.13 6.34 -9.83
C VAL A 78 -3.96 7.70 -10.49
N GLY A 79 -3.12 7.76 -11.52
CA GLY A 79 -2.86 8.97 -12.32
C GLY A 79 -1.49 8.90 -12.99
N GLU A 80 -1.23 9.78 -13.94
CA GLU A 80 0.06 9.86 -14.64
C GLU A 80 1.21 10.26 -13.72
N SER A 81 2.44 10.08 -14.22
CA SER A 81 3.64 10.60 -13.56
C SER A 81 3.53 12.11 -13.37
N GLY A 82 3.89 12.62 -12.19
CA GLY A 82 3.77 14.05 -11.87
C GLY A 82 2.37 14.50 -11.43
N SER A 83 1.35 13.64 -11.36
CA SER A 83 0.01 14.03 -10.87
C SER A 83 -0.05 14.37 -9.37
N GLY A 84 1.00 14.04 -8.58
CA GLY A 84 1.08 14.33 -7.14
C GLY A 84 0.96 13.10 -6.23
N LYS A 85 0.86 11.89 -6.75
CA LYS A 85 0.66 10.64 -5.97
C LYS A 85 1.73 10.42 -4.90
N SER A 86 2.99 10.42 -5.27
CA SER A 86 4.09 10.21 -4.31
C SER A 86 4.24 11.39 -3.32
N THR A 87 3.83 12.61 -3.72
CA THR A 87 3.73 13.74 -2.79
C THR A 87 2.65 13.47 -1.74
N LEU A 88 1.48 12.98 -2.16
CA LEU A 88 0.39 12.61 -1.25
C LEU A 88 0.84 11.50 -0.29
N ALA A 89 1.51 10.45 -0.79
CA ALA A 89 2.07 9.39 0.05
C ALA A 89 3.03 9.95 1.12
N ARG A 90 3.97 10.81 0.72
CA ARG A 90 4.95 11.41 1.65
C ARG A 90 4.27 12.26 2.73
N LEU A 91 3.22 13.00 2.38
CA LEU A 91 2.47 13.80 3.34
C LEU A 91 1.66 12.91 4.31
N VAL A 92 1.02 11.86 3.81
CA VAL A 92 0.32 10.88 4.65
C VAL A 92 1.28 10.17 5.61
N MET A 93 2.52 9.89 5.17
CA MET A 93 3.57 9.29 5.99
C MET A 93 4.29 10.29 6.92
N ALA A 94 3.90 11.57 6.89
CA ALA A 94 4.61 12.66 7.59
C ALA A 94 6.13 12.66 7.30
N LEU A 95 6.50 12.38 6.04
CA LEU A 95 7.87 12.48 5.51
C LEU A 95 8.13 13.84 4.86
N ASP A 96 7.07 14.62 4.59
CA ASP A 96 7.11 15.99 4.12
C ASP A 96 6.04 16.81 4.86
N THR A 97 6.12 18.13 4.81
CA THR A 97 5.21 19.04 5.52
C THR A 97 4.22 19.66 4.53
N PRO A 98 2.91 19.63 4.76
CA PRO A 98 1.94 20.27 3.88
C PRO A 98 2.08 21.81 3.90
N THR A 99 1.72 22.45 2.78
CA THR A 99 1.59 23.90 2.73
C THR A 99 0.33 24.35 3.46
N SER A 100 -0.76 23.59 3.31
CA SER A 100 -2.01 23.75 4.05
C SER A 100 -2.78 22.43 4.10
N GLY A 101 -3.83 22.39 4.93
CA GLY A 101 -4.63 21.20 5.16
C GLY A 101 -4.09 20.32 6.28
N THR A 102 -4.74 19.18 6.50
CA THR A 102 -4.42 18.28 7.63
C THR A 102 -4.47 16.83 7.23
N VAL A 103 -3.66 16.00 7.92
CA VAL A 103 -3.67 14.54 7.82
C VAL A 103 -3.91 13.96 9.20
N HIS A 104 -5.06 13.32 9.39
CA HIS A 104 -5.39 12.63 10.62
C HIS A 104 -5.31 11.11 10.42
N LEU A 105 -4.56 10.46 11.29
CA LEU A 105 -4.54 9.01 11.40
C LEU A 105 -5.02 8.62 12.80
N LEU A 106 -6.02 7.73 12.86
CA LEU A 106 -6.64 7.36 14.15
C LEU A 106 -7.08 8.58 14.97
N GLY A 107 -7.59 9.61 14.31
CA GLY A 107 -8.02 10.87 14.92
C GLY A 107 -6.90 11.83 15.31
N ARG A 108 -5.62 11.49 15.11
CA ARG A 108 -4.46 12.34 15.47
C ARG A 108 -3.93 13.06 14.25
N ASN A 109 -3.76 14.39 14.32
CA ASN A 109 -3.11 15.15 13.25
C ASN A 109 -1.59 14.88 13.25
N LEU A 110 -1.11 14.14 12.26
CA LEU A 110 0.28 13.69 12.19
C LEU A 110 1.30 14.84 12.14
N HIS A 111 0.93 15.97 11.49
CA HIS A 111 1.83 17.11 11.30
C HIS A 111 1.89 18.06 12.49
N GLN A 112 1.04 17.84 13.50
CA GLN A 112 1.06 18.58 14.77
C GLN A 112 1.70 17.81 15.91
N LEU A 113 2.05 16.54 15.69
CA LEU A 113 2.71 15.71 16.69
C LEU A 113 4.16 16.17 16.91
N ARG A 114 4.58 16.14 18.17
CA ARG A 114 6.00 16.31 18.51
C ARG A 114 6.84 15.15 17.94
N PRO A 115 8.14 15.33 17.68
CA PRO A 115 8.97 14.26 17.10
C PRO A 115 8.92 12.92 17.84
N THR A 116 8.83 12.95 19.16
CA THR A 116 8.69 11.74 20.00
C THR A 116 7.35 11.07 19.82
N GLU A 117 6.26 11.85 19.76
CA GLU A 117 4.90 11.34 19.53
C GLU A 117 4.75 10.77 18.12
N LEU A 118 5.31 11.46 17.12
CA LEU A 118 5.33 10.96 15.73
C LEU A 118 6.13 9.65 15.62
N ARG A 119 7.26 9.51 16.32
CA ARG A 119 8.02 8.25 16.39
C ARG A 119 7.15 7.11 16.90
N HIS A 120 6.39 7.33 17.97
CA HIS A 120 5.46 6.33 18.49
C HIS A 120 4.29 6.05 17.53
N ALA A 121 3.72 7.10 16.92
CA ALA A 121 2.63 6.95 15.96
C ALA A 121 3.04 6.15 14.72
N ARG A 122 4.30 6.21 14.29
CA ARG A 122 4.84 5.43 13.15
C ARG A 122 4.76 3.92 13.34
N ARG A 123 4.47 3.42 14.54
CA ARG A 123 4.11 2.02 14.75
C ARG A 123 2.83 1.65 13.98
N ASP A 124 1.87 2.57 13.94
CA ASP A 124 0.54 2.32 13.40
C ASP A 124 0.48 2.45 11.87
N PHE A 125 1.52 3.03 11.25
CA PHE A 125 1.58 3.20 9.78
C PHE A 125 3.00 2.99 9.24
N GLN A 126 3.10 2.26 8.15
CA GLN A 126 4.35 1.88 7.51
C GLN A 126 4.28 2.11 6.00
N MET A 127 5.43 2.13 5.34
CA MET A 127 5.53 2.34 3.89
C MET A 127 6.27 1.19 3.21
N VAL A 128 5.73 0.75 2.08
CA VAL A 128 6.41 -0.12 1.12
C VAL A 128 6.76 0.73 -0.09
N PHE A 129 8.05 0.84 -0.40
CA PHE A 129 8.58 1.69 -1.46
C PHE A 129 8.58 0.99 -2.82
N GLN A 130 8.60 1.78 -3.88
CA GLN A 130 8.59 1.35 -5.28
C GLN A 130 9.79 0.45 -5.65
N ASP A 131 11.00 0.79 -5.19
CA ASP A 131 12.22 0.07 -5.52
C ASP A 131 12.67 -0.84 -4.37
N PRO A 132 12.48 -2.17 -4.51
CA PRO A 132 12.94 -3.11 -3.49
C PRO A 132 14.46 -3.20 -3.40
N TYR A 133 15.19 -2.76 -4.42
CA TYR A 133 16.66 -2.74 -4.39
C TYR A 133 17.19 -1.56 -3.59
N GLY A 134 16.67 -0.36 -3.83
CA GLY A 134 17.08 0.85 -3.12
C GLY A 134 16.51 0.97 -1.70
N SER A 135 15.44 0.24 -1.40
CA SER A 135 14.78 0.30 -0.09
C SER A 135 15.40 -0.59 0.98
N LEU A 136 16.23 -1.56 0.60
CA LEU A 136 16.91 -2.50 1.50
C LEU A 136 18.41 -2.19 1.51
N ASP A 137 18.97 -1.88 2.70
CA ASP A 137 20.41 -1.64 2.81
C ASP A 137 21.19 -2.94 2.49
N PRO A 138 22.01 -2.98 1.42
CA PRO A 138 22.71 -4.17 0.98
C PRO A 138 23.79 -4.63 1.97
N HIS A 139 24.24 -3.76 2.90
CA HIS A 139 25.24 -4.05 3.91
C HIS A 139 24.68 -4.67 5.19
N HIS A 140 23.36 -4.76 5.30
CA HIS A 140 22.70 -5.31 6.48
C HIS A 140 22.05 -6.67 6.17
N PRO A 141 22.16 -7.65 7.10
CA PRO A 141 21.41 -8.91 6.97
C PRO A 141 19.91 -8.65 7.10
N VAL A 142 19.10 -9.53 6.51
CA VAL A 142 17.64 -9.44 6.51
C VAL A 142 17.06 -9.25 7.90
N GLN A 143 17.60 -9.94 8.92
CA GLN A 143 17.19 -9.74 10.30
C GLN A 143 17.21 -8.27 10.70
N ARG A 144 18.34 -7.58 10.44
CA ARG A 144 18.51 -6.17 10.82
C ARG A 144 17.57 -5.26 10.05
N ILE A 145 17.39 -5.52 8.76
CA ILE A 145 16.49 -4.77 7.91
C ILE A 145 15.03 -4.89 8.40
N VAL A 146 14.57 -6.11 8.63
CA VAL A 146 13.20 -6.38 9.06
C VAL A 146 12.94 -5.81 10.46
N THR A 147 13.91 -5.86 11.39
CA THR A 147 13.74 -5.36 12.76
C THR A 147 13.99 -3.86 12.92
N GLU A 148 14.42 -3.16 11.89
CA GLU A 148 14.69 -1.71 11.92
C GLU A 148 13.55 -0.88 12.53
N PRO A 149 12.26 -1.09 12.18
CA PRO A 149 11.16 -0.33 12.77
C PRO A 149 11.00 -0.58 14.29
N LEU A 150 11.32 -1.78 14.79
CA LEU A 150 11.27 -2.09 16.21
C LEU A 150 12.43 -1.40 16.97
N GLN A 151 13.63 -1.39 16.37
CA GLN A 151 14.80 -0.71 16.94
C GLN A 151 14.55 0.80 17.07
N ALA A 152 13.90 1.40 16.06
CA ALA A 152 13.53 2.82 16.09
C ALA A 152 12.56 3.16 17.25
N GLN A 153 11.79 2.19 17.73
CA GLN A 153 10.86 2.34 18.86
C GLN A 153 11.49 2.11 20.22
N GLY A 154 12.69 1.54 20.27
CA GLY A 154 13.44 1.34 21.50
C GLY A 154 12.98 0.19 22.39
N ALA A 155 12.19 -0.76 21.87
CA ALA A 155 11.40 -1.66 22.68
C ALA A 155 11.68 -3.11 22.47
N THR A 156 12.63 -3.83 22.71
CA THR A 156 12.68 -5.31 22.78
C THR A 156 14.12 -5.84 22.80
N SER A 157 14.32 -6.98 23.43
CA SER A 157 15.60 -7.67 23.41
C SER A 157 15.94 -8.16 21.98
N ARG A 158 17.21 -8.35 21.68
CA ARG A 158 17.64 -8.87 20.36
C ARG A 158 17.05 -10.26 20.07
N ALA A 159 16.83 -11.08 21.09
CA ALA A 159 16.24 -12.41 20.94
C ALA A 159 14.77 -12.31 20.53
N GLU A 160 13.98 -11.45 21.18
CA GLU A 160 12.59 -11.19 20.82
C GLU A 160 12.45 -10.58 19.42
N GLN A 161 13.33 -9.64 19.05
CA GLN A 161 13.35 -9.08 17.70
C GLN A 161 13.61 -10.15 16.64
N ARG A 162 14.54 -11.09 16.90
CA ARG A 162 14.83 -12.19 15.97
C ARG A 162 13.64 -13.14 15.83
N GLU A 163 12.97 -13.45 16.92
CA GLU A 163 11.78 -14.29 16.91
C GLU A 163 10.63 -13.64 16.13
N GLN A 164 10.34 -12.36 16.39
CA GLN A 164 9.34 -11.60 15.66
C GLN A 164 9.68 -11.51 14.17
N ALA A 165 10.96 -11.30 13.82
CA ALA A 165 11.40 -11.28 12.42
C ALA A 165 11.19 -12.65 11.75
N ALA A 166 11.48 -13.76 12.43
CA ALA A 166 11.23 -15.11 11.92
C ALA A 166 9.74 -15.35 11.64
N GLN A 167 8.87 -14.91 12.57
CA GLN A 167 7.41 -15.03 12.41
C GLN A 167 6.91 -14.24 11.21
N VAL A 168 7.37 -12.99 11.04
CA VAL A 168 6.95 -12.13 9.93
C VAL A 168 7.50 -12.63 8.60
N LEU A 169 8.74 -13.17 8.55
CA LEU A 169 9.26 -13.80 7.33
C LEU A 169 8.40 -15.00 6.90
N ALA A 170 7.96 -15.83 7.84
CA ALA A 170 7.07 -16.94 7.55
C ALA A 170 5.73 -16.46 6.94
N GLN A 171 5.17 -15.34 7.43
CA GLN A 171 3.93 -14.74 6.91
C GLN A 171 4.07 -14.28 5.46
N VAL A 172 5.26 -13.86 5.04
CA VAL A 172 5.51 -13.47 3.64
C VAL A 172 6.08 -14.63 2.78
N GLY A 173 6.07 -15.86 3.31
CA GLY A 173 6.52 -17.06 2.60
C GLY A 173 8.03 -17.20 2.47
N LEU A 174 8.79 -16.62 3.40
CA LEU A 174 10.25 -16.79 3.52
C LEU A 174 10.60 -17.65 4.75
N ARG A 175 11.80 -18.21 4.79
CA ARG A 175 12.23 -19.10 5.86
C ARG A 175 12.93 -18.33 6.97
N SER A 176 12.88 -18.83 8.19
CA SER A 176 13.63 -18.25 9.32
C SER A 176 15.17 -18.30 9.12
N THR A 177 15.66 -19.26 8.32
CA THR A 177 17.08 -19.34 7.94
C THR A 177 17.52 -18.20 7.00
N ASP A 178 16.56 -17.51 6.38
CA ASP A 178 16.84 -16.37 5.49
C ASP A 178 17.18 -15.09 6.29
N LEU A 179 16.99 -15.07 7.60
CA LEU A 179 17.32 -13.93 8.47
C LEU A 179 18.79 -13.51 8.42
N ASP A 180 19.69 -14.48 8.26
CA ASP A 180 21.14 -14.23 8.31
C ASP A 180 21.72 -13.90 6.92
N LYS A 181 20.91 -13.98 5.86
CA LYS A 181 21.29 -13.65 4.49
C LYS A 181 21.21 -12.15 4.21
N TYR A 182 21.85 -11.74 3.13
CA TYR A 182 21.88 -10.36 2.65
C TYR A 182 20.92 -10.15 1.46
N PRO A 183 20.46 -8.91 1.19
CA PRO A 183 19.52 -8.63 0.10
C PRO A 183 19.96 -9.12 -1.27
N HIS A 184 21.27 -9.11 -1.58
CA HIS A 184 21.78 -9.54 -2.87
C HIS A 184 21.62 -11.06 -3.15
N GLU A 185 21.35 -11.87 -2.12
CA GLU A 185 21.12 -13.31 -2.24
C GLU A 185 19.67 -13.66 -2.61
N PHE A 186 18.80 -12.66 -2.80
CA PHE A 186 17.37 -12.83 -3.06
C PHE A 186 16.96 -12.32 -4.44
N SER A 187 15.95 -12.96 -5.03
CA SER A 187 15.28 -12.47 -6.25
C SER A 187 14.51 -11.17 -5.97
N GLY A 188 14.13 -10.42 -7.02
CA GLY A 188 13.35 -9.19 -6.89
C GLY A 188 12.06 -9.37 -6.08
N GLY A 189 11.29 -10.42 -6.39
CA GLY A 189 10.06 -10.73 -5.65
C GLY A 189 10.30 -11.12 -4.19
N GLN A 190 11.40 -11.82 -3.90
CA GLN A 190 11.78 -12.12 -2.51
C GLN A 190 12.20 -10.87 -1.75
N ARG A 191 12.93 -9.93 -2.39
CA ARG A 191 13.27 -8.63 -1.79
C ARG A 191 12.01 -7.82 -1.50
N GLN A 192 11.03 -7.84 -2.40
CA GLN A 192 9.75 -7.18 -2.16
C GLN A 192 9.02 -7.79 -0.95
N ARG A 193 9.04 -9.12 -0.80
CA ARG A 193 8.51 -9.80 0.39
C ARG A 193 9.25 -9.40 1.66
N ILE A 194 10.57 -9.19 1.61
CA ILE A 194 11.36 -8.67 2.75
C ILE A 194 10.94 -7.22 3.08
N ALA A 195 10.71 -6.36 2.08
CA ALA A 195 10.22 -4.99 2.29
C ALA A 195 8.82 -4.98 2.92
N ILE A 196 7.93 -5.89 2.49
CA ILE A 196 6.62 -6.10 3.11
C ILE A 196 6.78 -6.61 4.56
N ALA A 197 7.67 -7.58 4.82
CA ALA A 197 7.94 -8.08 6.16
C ALA A 197 8.43 -6.96 7.10
N ARG A 198 9.32 -6.09 6.63
CA ARG A 198 9.76 -4.91 7.38
C ARG A 198 8.60 -3.98 7.75
N ALA A 199 7.66 -3.77 6.83
CA ALA A 199 6.48 -2.97 7.12
C ALA A 199 5.53 -3.67 8.12
N LEU A 200 5.41 -4.98 8.07
CA LEU A 200 4.50 -5.77 8.91
C LEU A 200 4.97 -5.93 10.36
N ILE A 201 6.27 -5.84 10.63
CA ILE A 201 6.85 -6.21 11.95
C ILE A 201 6.25 -5.42 13.11
N THR A 202 5.81 -4.19 12.87
CA THR A 202 5.14 -3.35 13.88
C THR A 202 3.66 -3.63 14.00
N ARG A 203 3.09 -4.52 13.18
CA ARG A 203 1.64 -4.77 13.04
C ARG A 203 0.86 -3.48 12.78
N PRO A 204 1.18 -2.77 11.70
CA PRO A 204 0.57 -1.47 11.40
C PRO A 204 -0.90 -1.61 11.04
N ARG A 205 -1.65 -0.55 11.27
CA ARG A 205 -3.05 -0.43 10.82
C ARG A 205 -3.15 0.11 9.39
N LEU A 206 -2.17 0.91 8.96
CA LEU A 206 -2.08 1.47 7.61
C LEU A 206 -0.75 1.09 6.97
N ILE A 207 -0.80 0.58 5.74
CA ILE A 207 0.38 0.46 4.88
C ILE A 207 0.16 1.34 3.65
N VAL A 208 1.06 2.30 3.44
CA VAL A 208 1.14 3.07 2.20
C VAL A 208 2.08 2.32 1.27
N ALA A 209 1.57 1.83 0.15
CA ALA A 209 2.34 1.09 -0.85
C ALA A 209 2.51 1.96 -2.11
N ASP A 210 3.71 2.49 -2.33
CA ASP A 210 4.02 3.32 -3.50
C ASP A 210 4.61 2.43 -4.59
N GLU A 211 3.80 2.11 -5.61
CA GLU A 211 4.12 1.24 -6.75
C GLU A 211 4.79 -0.10 -6.35
N PRO A 212 4.22 -0.88 -5.44
CA PRO A 212 4.92 -1.99 -4.77
C PRO A 212 5.31 -3.15 -5.70
N VAL A 213 4.83 -3.17 -6.93
CA VAL A 213 5.07 -4.29 -7.88
C VAL A 213 5.59 -3.83 -9.24
N SER A 214 5.79 -2.52 -9.47
CA SER A 214 6.13 -1.96 -10.78
C SER A 214 7.46 -2.46 -11.37
N ALA A 215 8.41 -2.87 -10.52
CA ALA A 215 9.73 -3.36 -10.92
C ALA A 215 9.81 -4.90 -11.03
N LEU A 216 8.68 -5.61 -10.95
CA LEU A 216 8.61 -7.07 -10.92
C LEU A 216 7.99 -7.64 -12.20
N ASP A 217 8.36 -8.87 -12.55
CA ASP A 217 7.72 -9.62 -13.63
C ASP A 217 6.24 -9.91 -13.31
N VAL A 218 5.38 -9.99 -14.34
CA VAL A 218 3.92 -10.15 -14.20
C VAL A 218 3.52 -11.32 -13.30
N SER A 219 4.21 -12.47 -13.41
CA SER A 219 3.92 -13.65 -12.56
C SER A 219 4.27 -13.41 -11.09
N VAL A 220 5.34 -12.67 -10.83
CA VAL A 220 5.78 -12.31 -9.48
C VAL A 220 4.90 -11.21 -8.91
N GLN A 221 4.46 -10.25 -9.73
CA GLN A 221 3.47 -9.23 -9.34
C GLN A 221 2.21 -9.88 -8.77
N ALA A 222 1.62 -10.85 -9.50
CA ALA A 222 0.41 -11.55 -9.04
C ALA A 222 0.62 -12.23 -7.69
N GLN A 223 1.78 -12.87 -7.47
CA GLN A 223 2.09 -13.50 -6.18
C GLN A 223 2.21 -12.50 -5.03
N VAL A 224 2.81 -11.32 -5.28
CA VAL A 224 2.95 -10.27 -4.26
C VAL A 224 1.59 -9.63 -3.95
N LEU A 225 0.76 -9.41 -4.97
CA LEU A 225 -0.59 -8.85 -4.78
C LEU A 225 -1.49 -9.81 -4.00
N ASN A 226 -1.47 -11.11 -4.32
CA ASN A 226 -2.19 -12.13 -3.56
C ASN A 226 -1.71 -12.16 -2.10
N LEU A 227 -0.39 -12.12 -1.88
CA LEU A 227 0.16 -12.01 -0.53
C LEU A 227 -0.36 -10.77 0.21
N MET A 228 -0.40 -9.59 -0.43
CA MET A 228 -0.92 -8.38 0.20
C MET A 228 -2.41 -8.51 0.56
N GLN A 229 -3.20 -9.16 -0.31
CA GLN A 229 -4.62 -9.43 -0.05
C GLN A 229 -4.81 -10.41 1.11
N ASP A 230 -4.03 -11.49 1.17
CA ASP A 230 -4.06 -12.44 2.28
C ASP A 230 -3.72 -11.77 3.62
N LEU A 231 -2.68 -10.91 3.61
CA LEU A 231 -2.27 -10.14 4.79
C LEU A 231 -3.34 -9.13 5.22
N GLN A 232 -4.05 -8.50 4.28
CA GLN A 232 -5.18 -7.63 4.58
C GLN A 232 -6.30 -8.39 5.29
N GLN A 233 -6.69 -9.55 4.75
CA GLN A 233 -7.74 -10.37 5.33
C GLN A 233 -7.36 -10.93 6.70
N GLN A 234 -6.10 -11.36 6.85
CA GLN A 234 -5.63 -11.99 8.08
C GLN A 234 -5.44 -10.98 9.22
N PHE A 235 -4.94 -9.79 8.92
CA PHE A 235 -4.54 -8.81 9.94
C PHE A 235 -5.41 -7.55 9.98
N GLY A 236 -6.39 -7.41 9.08
CA GLY A 236 -7.23 -6.21 8.99
C GLY A 236 -6.46 -4.96 8.58
N ILE A 237 -5.41 -5.11 7.77
CA ILE A 237 -4.56 -4.00 7.32
C ILE A 237 -5.34 -3.13 6.35
N THR A 238 -5.23 -1.81 6.52
CA THR A 238 -5.71 -0.82 5.56
C THR A 238 -4.59 -0.49 4.57
N TYR A 239 -4.87 -0.55 3.27
CA TYR A 239 -3.90 -0.14 2.25
C TYR A 239 -4.24 1.21 1.63
N LEU A 240 -3.23 2.06 1.48
CA LEU A 240 -3.23 3.18 0.56
C LEU A 240 -2.27 2.83 -0.58
N LEU A 241 -2.81 2.34 -1.69
CA LEU A 241 -2.03 1.85 -2.82
C LEU A 241 -1.86 2.94 -3.88
N ILE A 242 -0.63 3.27 -4.20
CA ILE A 242 -0.31 4.14 -5.34
C ILE A 242 0.14 3.25 -6.49
N SER A 243 -0.51 3.39 -7.63
CA SER A 243 -0.14 2.66 -8.84
C SER A 243 -0.49 3.46 -10.10
N HIS A 244 0.28 3.27 -11.14
CA HIS A 244 -0.08 3.67 -12.50
C HIS A 244 -0.73 2.49 -13.26
N ASP A 245 -0.67 1.27 -12.71
CA ASP A 245 -1.28 0.08 -13.29
C ASP A 245 -2.68 -0.14 -12.69
N LEU A 246 -3.67 0.01 -13.56
CA LEU A 246 -5.08 -0.15 -13.20
C LEU A 246 -5.45 -1.61 -12.89
N ALA A 247 -4.75 -2.59 -13.46
CA ALA A 247 -4.98 -4.00 -13.15
C ALA A 247 -4.58 -4.33 -11.71
N VAL A 248 -3.48 -3.75 -11.23
CA VAL A 248 -3.02 -3.85 -9.83
C VAL A 248 -4.07 -3.29 -8.88
N VAL A 249 -4.60 -2.12 -9.20
CA VAL A 249 -5.61 -1.43 -8.38
C VAL A 249 -6.93 -2.19 -8.37
N ASN A 250 -7.35 -2.72 -9.52
CA ASN A 250 -8.56 -3.54 -9.62
C ASN A 250 -8.48 -4.85 -8.81
N HIS A 251 -7.26 -5.37 -8.63
CA HIS A 251 -7.06 -6.62 -7.89
C HIS A 251 -7.13 -6.43 -6.36
N LEU A 252 -6.61 -5.31 -5.84
CA LEU A 252 -6.40 -5.12 -4.40
C LEU A 252 -7.31 -4.07 -3.76
N CYS A 253 -7.84 -3.10 -4.53
CA CYS A 253 -8.51 -1.94 -3.94
C CYS A 253 -10.03 -2.06 -3.95
N ASP A 254 -10.66 -1.66 -2.84
CA ASP A 254 -12.12 -1.55 -2.69
C ASP A 254 -12.63 -0.28 -3.37
N GLU A 255 -11.83 0.78 -3.32
CA GLU A 255 -12.14 2.09 -3.87
C GLU A 255 -10.92 2.70 -4.54
N VAL A 256 -11.15 3.58 -5.51
CA VAL A 256 -10.09 4.23 -6.30
C VAL A 256 -10.36 5.72 -6.41
N VAL A 257 -9.32 6.52 -6.28
CA VAL A 257 -9.32 7.94 -6.61
C VAL A 257 -8.37 8.21 -7.77
N VAL A 258 -8.82 9.02 -8.71
CA VAL A 258 -8.02 9.46 -9.85
C VAL A 258 -7.45 10.84 -9.55
N LEU A 259 -6.12 10.92 -9.49
CA LEU A 259 -5.39 12.15 -9.21
C LEU A 259 -4.86 12.76 -10.51
N TYR A 260 -5.25 13.98 -10.79
CA TYR A 260 -4.80 14.74 -11.96
C TYR A 260 -4.40 16.16 -11.56
N GLN A 261 -3.19 16.57 -11.92
CA GLN A 261 -2.64 17.91 -11.61
C GLN A 261 -2.84 18.33 -10.13
N GLY A 262 -2.61 17.40 -9.20
CA GLY A 262 -2.71 17.67 -7.77
C GLY A 262 -4.15 17.70 -7.21
N ARG A 263 -5.17 17.31 -7.98
CA ARG A 263 -6.58 17.27 -7.56
C ARG A 263 -7.18 15.89 -7.79
N ILE A 264 -8.08 15.48 -6.91
CA ILE A 264 -8.93 14.32 -7.16
C ILE A 264 -10.01 14.75 -8.16
N VAL A 265 -10.05 14.09 -9.32
CA VAL A 265 -11.00 14.39 -10.40
C VAL A 265 -12.12 13.38 -10.50
N GLU A 266 -11.90 12.16 -9.98
CA GLU A 266 -12.91 11.12 -9.95
C GLU A 266 -12.65 10.14 -8.81
N ARG A 267 -13.72 9.55 -8.24
CA ARG A 267 -13.69 8.58 -7.15
C ARG A 267 -14.80 7.56 -7.35
N GLY A 268 -14.53 6.29 -7.08
CA GLY A 268 -15.51 5.22 -7.18
C GLY A 268 -14.88 3.85 -6.98
N THR A 269 -15.68 2.81 -7.10
CA THR A 269 -15.16 1.45 -7.13
C THR A 269 -14.34 1.21 -8.41
N PRO A 270 -13.38 0.28 -8.41
CA PRO A 270 -12.66 -0.08 -9.63
C PRO A 270 -13.61 -0.39 -10.80
N GLN A 271 -14.69 -1.13 -10.55
CA GLN A 271 -15.66 -1.52 -11.58
C GLN A 271 -16.39 -0.29 -12.17
N GLU A 272 -16.83 0.64 -11.32
CA GLU A 272 -17.47 1.88 -11.79
C GLU A 272 -16.54 2.70 -12.65
N LEU A 273 -15.30 2.91 -12.22
CA LEU A 273 -14.31 3.69 -12.96
C LEU A 273 -13.94 3.02 -14.30
N PHE A 274 -13.78 1.68 -14.32
CA PHE A 274 -13.42 0.96 -15.54
C PHE A 274 -14.53 0.96 -16.60
N HIS A 275 -15.80 0.93 -16.19
CA HIS A 275 -16.92 0.81 -17.11
C HIS A 275 -17.69 2.12 -17.33
N HIS A 276 -17.67 3.02 -16.35
CA HIS A 276 -18.52 4.20 -16.31
C HIS A 276 -17.77 5.49 -15.98
N ALA A 277 -16.46 5.57 -16.31
CA ALA A 277 -15.66 6.78 -16.10
C ALA A 277 -16.37 8.03 -16.67
N GLN A 278 -16.52 9.05 -15.83
CA GLN A 278 -17.18 10.30 -16.18
C GLN A 278 -16.17 11.35 -16.65
N HIS A 279 -15.05 11.47 -15.94
CA HIS A 279 -14.07 12.50 -16.21
C HIS A 279 -13.28 12.20 -17.50
N PRO A 280 -13.06 13.18 -18.41
CA PRO A 280 -12.32 12.97 -19.66
C PRO A 280 -10.90 12.42 -19.45
N TYR A 281 -10.21 12.87 -18.42
CA TYR A 281 -8.89 12.39 -18.07
C TYR A 281 -8.90 10.90 -17.65
N THR A 282 -9.88 10.47 -16.85
CA THR A 282 -10.02 9.06 -16.47
C THR A 282 -10.24 8.18 -17.69
N ARG A 283 -11.08 8.62 -18.63
CA ARG A 283 -11.31 7.92 -19.90
C ARG A 283 -10.03 7.82 -20.73
N ALA A 284 -9.24 8.90 -20.80
CA ALA A 284 -7.96 8.91 -21.51
C ALA A 284 -6.97 7.92 -20.86
N LEU A 285 -6.89 7.92 -19.52
CA LEU A 285 -6.04 7.01 -18.75
C LEU A 285 -6.43 5.53 -19.01
N LEU A 286 -7.72 5.22 -19.00
CA LEU A 286 -8.23 3.86 -19.27
C LEU A 286 -7.96 3.41 -20.71
N ASN A 287 -8.06 4.31 -21.68
CA ASN A 287 -7.80 4.02 -23.10
C ASN A 287 -6.31 3.84 -23.41
N ALA A 288 -5.43 4.40 -22.59
CA ALA A 288 -3.99 4.22 -22.71
C ALA A 288 -3.50 2.82 -22.26
N VAL A 289 -4.32 2.07 -21.51
CA VAL A 289 -4.00 0.69 -21.10
C VAL A 289 -4.15 -0.23 -22.30
N PRO A 290 -3.10 -0.97 -22.72
CA PRO A 290 -3.20 -1.91 -23.82
C PRO A 290 -4.25 -2.98 -23.51
N ARG A 291 -5.35 -3.02 -24.27
CA ARG A 291 -6.30 -4.13 -24.20
C ARG A 291 -5.64 -5.32 -24.88
N ILE A 292 -5.39 -6.39 -24.15
CA ILE A 292 -5.07 -7.68 -24.74
C ILE A 292 -6.36 -8.12 -25.47
N CYS A 293 -6.43 -7.83 -26.77
CA CYS A 293 -7.46 -8.40 -27.61
C CYS A 293 -7.29 -9.93 -27.52
N ARG A 294 -8.28 -10.64 -26.97
CA ARG A 294 -8.31 -12.10 -27.16
C ARG A 294 -8.19 -12.33 -28.67
N PRO A 295 -7.23 -13.12 -29.13
CA PRO A 295 -7.17 -13.48 -30.54
C PRO A 295 -8.54 -14.06 -30.92
N ALA A 296 -9.08 -13.59 -32.04
CA ALA A 296 -10.32 -14.13 -32.57
C ALA A 296 -10.19 -15.67 -32.61
N PRO A 297 -11.25 -16.42 -32.26
CA PRO A 297 -11.20 -17.87 -32.34
C PRO A 297 -10.78 -18.24 -33.76
N LEU A 298 -9.71 -19.07 -33.85
CA LEU A 298 -9.22 -19.55 -35.13
C LEU A 298 -10.39 -20.14 -35.92
N PRO A 299 -10.53 -19.81 -37.22
CA PRO A 299 -11.60 -20.40 -38.02
C PRO A 299 -11.47 -21.93 -37.97
N GLN A 300 -12.59 -22.58 -37.66
CA GLN A 300 -12.63 -24.03 -37.62
C GLN A 300 -12.26 -24.53 -39.00
N VAL A 301 -11.09 -25.17 -39.10
CA VAL A 301 -10.64 -25.89 -40.33
C VAL A 301 -11.63 -27.04 -40.53
N SER A 302 -12.51 -26.92 -41.52
CA SER A 302 -13.39 -28.01 -41.96
C SER A 302 -12.50 -29.15 -42.44
N VAL A 303 -12.47 -30.22 -41.67
CA VAL A 303 -11.80 -31.49 -42.04
C VAL A 303 -12.58 -32.04 -43.24
N TRP A 304 -11.97 -31.97 -44.42
CA TRP A 304 -12.49 -32.66 -45.61
C TRP A 304 -12.45 -34.16 -45.33
N ARG A 305 -13.63 -34.76 -45.15
CA ARG A 305 -13.76 -36.22 -45.21
C ARG A 305 -13.44 -36.65 -46.61
N THR A 306 -12.30 -37.29 -46.80
CA THR A 306 -12.02 -38.09 -48.00
C THR A 306 -13.03 -39.22 -48.06
N GLN A 307 -13.98 -39.13 -48.99
CA GLN A 307 -14.76 -40.28 -49.43
C GLN A 307 -13.83 -41.19 -50.22
N THR A 308 -13.52 -42.34 -49.65
CA THR A 308 -12.93 -43.47 -50.39
C THR A 308 -14.07 -44.13 -51.17
N CYS A 309 -13.90 -44.23 -52.51
CA CYS A 309 -14.62 -45.15 -53.38
C CYS A 309 -14.15 -46.60 -53.15
#